data_d997b25f9edc10b52025a232b7d444eb
#
_entry.id   d997b25f9edc10b52025a232b7d444eb
#
_cell.length_a   1.000
_cell.length_b   1.000
_cell.length_c   1.000
_cell.angle_alpha   90.00
_cell.angle_beta   90.00
_cell.angle_gamma   90.00
#
_symmetry.space_group_name_H-M   'P 1'
#
loop_
_entity.id
_entity.type
_entity.pdbx_description
1 polymer ?
#
loop_
_entity_poly.entity_id
_entity_poly.type
_entity_poly.pdbx_seq_one_letter_code
_entity_poly.pdbx_strand_id
1 'polypeptide(L)'
;VRRIIWEEEMMNSRWQANKIGLINFWYYDEQEFPFVKGRMLLRGSNGSGKSVTMQSVVPLLLDGNMSPERLDPFGSRDRKMSSYLLEEDDGREERTGYLYLELKRQNSDTYLTIGMGIRARRGKNLDKWYF
;
A
#
# COMPACT_ATOMS: atom_id res chain seq x y z
N VAL A 1 10.50 -36.62 14.21
CA VAL A 1 11.64 -35.91 13.61
C VAL A 1 11.32 -35.45 12.19
N ARG A 2 10.81 -36.32 11.31
CA ARG A 2 10.40 -35.90 9.94
C ARG A 2 9.31 -34.84 9.90
N ARG A 3 8.35 -34.87 10.83
CA ARG A 3 7.25 -33.90 10.89
C ARG A 3 7.73 -32.48 11.23
N ILE A 4 8.69 -32.36 12.13
CA ILE A 4 9.29 -31.07 12.51
C ILE A 4 10.09 -30.46 11.34
N ILE A 5 10.83 -31.25 10.60
CA ILE A 5 11.61 -30.80 9.44
C ILE A 5 10.67 -30.32 8.33
N TRP A 6 9.55 -30.99 8.06
CA TRP A 6 8.55 -30.57 7.09
C TRP A 6 7.84 -29.27 7.50
N GLU A 7 7.58 -29.09 8.77
CA GLU A 7 6.96 -27.85 9.29
C GLU A 7 7.93 -26.65 9.20
N GLU A 8 9.21 -26.85 9.50
CA GLU A 8 10.24 -25.82 9.34
C GLU A 8 10.49 -25.48 7.86
N GLU A 9 10.59 -26.47 6.97
CA GLU A 9 10.74 -26.25 5.53
C GLU A 9 9.51 -25.56 4.92
N MET A 10 8.31 -25.94 5.33
CA MET A 10 7.07 -25.28 4.89
C MET A 10 6.94 -23.85 5.43
N MET A 11 7.34 -23.60 6.69
CA MET A 11 7.37 -22.26 7.25
C MET A 11 8.40 -21.36 6.54
N ASN A 12 9.55 -21.92 6.20
CA ASN A 12 10.63 -21.19 5.52
C ASN A 12 10.36 -20.91 4.02
N SER A 13 9.36 -21.57 3.42
CA SER A 13 8.97 -21.32 2.02
C SER A 13 7.89 -20.25 1.83
N ARG A 14 7.33 -19.70 2.93
CA ARG A 14 6.26 -18.72 2.88
C ARG A 14 6.74 -17.36 2.37
N TRP A 15 5.85 -16.68 1.67
CA TRP A 15 6.02 -15.29 1.34
C TRP A 15 5.76 -14.42 2.56
N GLN A 16 6.59 -13.42 2.75
CA GLN A 16 6.50 -12.49 3.85
C GLN A 16 6.60 -11.07 3.30
N ALA A 17 5.82 -10.14 3.88
CA ALA A 17 5.92 -8.73 3.54
C ALA A 17 7.34 -8.22 3.83
N ASN A 18 7.96 -7.59 2.83
CA ASN A 18 9.31 -7.05 2.90
C ASN A 18 9.32 -5.52 2.93
N LYS A 19 8.55 -4.88 2.06
CA LYS A 19 8.35 -3.42 2.09
C LYS A 19 7.08 -3.00 1.36
N ILE A 20 6.57 -1.84 1.73
CA ILE A 20 5.57 -1.07 1.00
C ILE A 20 6.27 0.12 0.37
N GLY A 21 5.92 0.45 -0.88
CA GLY A 21 6.36 1.66 -1.54
C GLY A 21 5.21 2.52 -2.03
N LEU A 22 5.38 3.82 -1.92
CA LEU A 22 4.50 4.86 -2.43
C LEU A 22 5.31 5.76 -3.35
N ILE A 23 4.83 5.98 -4.58
CA ILE A 23 5.49 6.83 -5.57
C ILE A 23 4.48 7.87 -6.05
N ASN A 24 4.88 9.13 -6.00
CA ASN A 24 4.05 10.27 -6.40
C ASN A 24 2.63 10.21 -5.83
N PHE A 25 2.54 9.89 -4.54
CA PHE A 25 1.30 9.67 -3.84
C PHE A 25 1.25 10.48 -2.55
N TRP A 26 0.16 11.22 -2.31
CA TRP A 26 -0.02 12.14 -1.21
C TRP A 26 1.16 13.15 -1.17
N TYR A 27 1.86 13.30 -0.05
CA TYR A 27 3.05 14.15 0.07
C TYR A 27 4.37 13.42 -0.21
N TYR A 28 4.31 12.17 -0.68
CA TYR A 28 5.51 11.40 -1.00
C TYR A 28 5.84 11.48 -2.49
N ASP A 29 7.06 11.88 -2.81
CA ASP A 29 7.61 11.69 -4.16
C ASP A 29 7.96 10.22 -4.37
N GLU A 30 8.75 9.67 -3.46
CA GLU A 30 9.08 8.26 -3.35
C GLU A 30 9.34 7.93 -1.87
N GLN A 31 8.62 6.96 -1.33
CA GLN A 31 8.79 6.53 0.05
C GLN A 31 8.64 5.03 0.17
N GLU A 32 9.59 4.41 0.81
CA GLU A 32 9.55 2.99 1.17
C GLU A 32 9.42 2.83 2.69
N PHE A 33 8.61 1.84 3.08
CA PHE A 33 8.41 1.44 4.47
C PHE A 33 8.79 -0.03 4.62
N PRO A 34 9.97 -0.34 5.18
CA PRO A 34 10.42 -1.71 5.33
C PRO A 34 9.66 -2.45 6.44
N PHE A 35 9.46 -3.74 6.24
CA PHE A 35 9.03 -4.66 7.27
C PHE A 35 10.26 -5.36 7.88
N VAL A 36 10.20 -5.65 9.15
CA VAL A 36 11.16 -6.50 9.84
C VAL A 36 10.45 -7.80 10.23
N LYS A 37 10.87 -8.91 9.64
CA LYS A 37 10.21 -10.23 9.82
C LYS A 37 8.69 -10.16 9.59
N GLY A 38 8.26 -9.50 8.52
CA GLY A 38 6.85 -9.32 8.15
C GLY A 38 6.05 -8.39 9.06
N ARG A 39 6.71 -7.61 9.93
CA ARG A 39 6.06 -6.70 10.87
C ARG A 39 6.53 -5.27 10.63
N MET A 40 5.60 -4.34 10.76
CA MET A 40 5.88 -2.91 10.67
C MET A 40 5.10 -2.16 11.74
N LEU A 41 5.73 -1.19 12.36
CA LEU A 41 5.11 -0.26 13.29
C LEU A 41 5.32 1.17 12.80
N LEU A 42 4.24 1.84 12.44
CA LEU A 42 4.27 3.27 12.09
C LEU A 42 4.05 4.13 13.34
N ARG A 43 5.00 5.00 13.62
CA ARG A 43 4.91 5.99 14.70
C ARG A 43 4.97 7.40 14.11
N GLY A 44 4.33 8.33 14.79
CA GLY A 44 4.34 9.75 14.43
C GLY A 44 3.22 10.51 15.09
N SER A 45 3.30 11.83 15.06
CA SER A 45 2.24 12.72 15.55
C SER A 45 0.97 12.62 14.72
N ASN A 46 -0.13 13.19 15.20
CA ASN A 46 -1.34 13.32 14.41
C ASN A 46 -1.07 14.15 13.15
N GLY A 47 -1.60 13.71 12.01
CA GLY A 47 -1.36 14.35 10.72
C GLY A 47 -0.05 13.93 10.01
N SER A 48 0.77 13.04 10.59
CA SER A 48 2.04 12.59 9.98
C SER A 48 1.91 11.56 8.84
N GLY A 49 0.68 11.22 8.44
CA GLY A 49 0.43 10.31 7.31
C GLY A 49 0.35 8.83 7.65
N LYS A 50 0.40 8.43 8.92
CA LYS A 50 0.28 7.01 9.31
C LYS A 50 -0.97 6.33 8.75
N SER A 51 -2.12 6.96 8.94
CA SER A 51 -3.41 6.43 8.47
C SER A 51 -3.48 6.40 6.95
N VAL A 52 -3.00 7.45 6.26
CA VAL A 52 -2.96 7.51 4.80
C VAL A 52 -2.11 6.36 4.25
N THR A 53 -0.92 6.16 4.81
CA THR A 53 -0.01 5.08 4.39
C THR A 53 -0.64 3.71 4.57
N MET A 54 -1.26 3.44 5.72
CA MET A 54 -1.89 2.14 5.99
C MET A 54 -3.15 1.91 5.14
N GLN A 55 -4.01 2.91 5.03
CA GLN A 55 -5.27 2.80 4.30
C GLN A 55 -5.07 2.67 2.79
N SER A 56 -4.06 3.34 2.24
CA SER A 56 -3.81 3.32 0.79
C SER A 56 -3.43 1.95 0.25
N VAL A 57 -2.82 1.08 1.06
CA VAL A 57 -2.46 -0.29 0.64
C VAL A 57 -3.58 -1.31 0.83
N VAL A 58 -4.64 -0.98 1.54
CA VAL A 58 -5.78 -1.91 1.75
C VAL A 58 -6.42 -2.37 0.43
N PRO A 59 -6.68 -1.51 -0.55
CA PRO A 59 -7.23 -1.96 -1.84
C PRO A 59 -6.28 -2.90 -2.60
N LEU A 60 -4.98 -2.68 -2.50
CA LEU A 60 -3.99 -3.56 -3.12
C LEU A 60 -3.98 -4.95 -2.50
N LEU A 61 -4.13 -5.03 -1.18
CA LEU A 61 -4.08 -6.29 -0.44
C LEU A 61 -5.36 -7.11 -0.49
N LEU A 62 -6.50 -6.47 -0.74
CA LEU A 62 -7.81 -7.13 -0.68
C LEU A 62 -8.46 -7.24 -2.06
N ASP A 63 -9.38 -6.34 -2.34
CA ASP A 63 -10.32 -6.46 -3.47
C ASP A 63 -10.28 -5.28 -4.44
N GLY A 64 -9.35 -4.36 -4.27
CA GLY A 64 -9.26 -3.15 -5.09
C GLY A 64 -10.37 -2.14 -4.84
N ASN A 65 -11.17 -2.31 -3.81
CA ASN A 65 -12.23 -1.39 -3.45
C ASN A 65 -11.67 -0.16 -2.74
N MET A 66 -11.77 1.00 -3.39
CA MET A 66 -11.26 2.29 -2.90
C MET A 66 -12.36 3.18 -2.32
N SER A 67 -13.52 2.63 -1.98
CA SER A 67 -14.58 3.42 -1.35
C SER A 67 -14.14 3.96 0.02
N PRO A 68 -14.56 5.17 0.42
CA PRO A 68 -14.16 5.77 1.69
C PRO A 68 -14.45 4.88 2.90
N GLU A 69 -15.58 4.20 2.91
CA GLU A 69 -16.00 3.30 3.99
C GLU A 69 -15.08 2.06 4.10
N ARG A 70 -14.47 1.65 2.99
CA ARG A 70 -13.54 0.54 2.96
C ARG A 70 -12.14 0.95 3.42
N LEU A 71 -11.73 2.16 3.07
CA LEU A 71 -10.42 2.71 3.44
C LEU A 71 -10.37 3.09 4.93
N ASP A 72 -11.43 3.70 5.43
CA ASP A 72 -11.52 4.14 6.82
C ASP A 72 -12.98 4.06 7.32
N PRO A 73 -13.41 2.88 7.82
CA PRO A 73 -14.77 2.66 8.27
C PRO A 73 -15.21 3.60 9.41
N PHE A 74 -14.27 4.13 10.18
CA PHE A 74 -14.51 5.02 11.32
C PHE A 74 -14.12 6.49 11.05
N GLY A 75 -13.59 6.78 9.86
CA GLY A 75 -13.12 8.10 9.48
C GLY A 75 -14.16 8.94 8.75
N SER A 76 -13.71 10.10 8.29
CA SER A 76 -14.51 10.98 7.45
C SER A 76 -14.75 10.37 6.08
N ARG A 77 -16.00 10.46 5.60
CA ARG A 77 -16.36 10.10 4.21
C ARG A 77 -15.65 10.96 3.15
N ASP A 78 -15.04 12.05 3.56
CA ASP A 78 -14.29 12.95 2.68
C ASP A 78 -12.89 12.41 2.36
N ARG A 79 -12.43 11.37 3.07
CA ARG A 79 -11.16 10.70 2.78
C ARG A 79 -11.29 9.76 1.60
N LYS A 80 -11.08 10.33 0.41
CA LYS A 80 -11.12 9.60 -0.86
C LYS A 80 -9.70 9.37 -1.37
N MET A 81 -9.49 8.26 -2.07
CA MET A 81 -8.20 7.99 -2.72
C MET A 81 -7.80 9.10 -3.70
N SER A 82 -8.77 9.73 -4.36
CA SER A 82 -8.54 10.89 -5.24
C SER A 82 -7.94 12.08 -4.50
N SER A 83 -8.33 12.32 -3.24
CA SER A 83 -7.82 13.43 -2.44
C SER A 83 -6.35 13.26 -2.05
N TYR A 84 -5.85 12.03 -2.04
CA TYR A 84 -4.42 11.75 -1.81
C TYR A 84 -3.55 11.98 -3.04
N LEU A 85 -4.16 12.09 -4.21
CA LEU A 85 -3.49 12.38 -5.47
C LEU A 85 -3.66 13.82 -5.91
N LEU A 86 -4.89 14.35 -5.83
CA LEU A 86 -5.23 15.72 -6.21
C LEU A 86 -5.95 16.41 -5.05
N GLU A 87 -5.27 17.36 -4.41
CA GLU A 87 -5.88 18.28 -3.46
C GLU A 87 -6.68 19.36 -4.20
N GLU A 88 -7.70 19.95 -3.53
CA GLU A 88 -8.56 20.95 -4.16
C GLU A 88 -7.78 22.17 -4.65
N ASP A 89 -6.72 22.55 -3.93
CA ASP A 89 -5.95 23.78 -4.13
C ASP A 89 -4.59 23.58 -4.86
N ASP A 90 -4.24 22.37 -5.31
CA ASP A 90 -2.91 22.12 -5.84
C ASP A 90 -2.71 22.57 -7.29
N GLY A 91 -3.77 23.04 -7.96
CA GLY A 91 -3.73 23.55 -9.33
C GLY A 91 -3.45 22.50 -10.41
N ARG A 92 -3.24 21.25 -10.06
CA ARG A 92 -3.01 20.16 -11.01
C ARG A 92 -4.33 19.65 -11.57
N GLU A 93 -4.34 19.35 -12.87
CA GLU A 93 -5.49 18.73 -13.54
C GLU A 93 -5.45 17.20 -13.48
N GLU A 94 -4.26 16.64 -13.35
CA GLU A 94 -4.02 15.20 -13.36
C GLU A 94 -2.82 14.84 -12.51
N ARG A 95 -2.89 13.69 -11.83
CA ARG A 95 -1.75 13.09 -11.14
C ARG A 95 -1.86 11.56 -11.17
N THR A 96 -0.75 10.91 -11.44
CA THR A 96 -0.61 9.46 -11.37
C THR A 96 0.32 9.09 -10.22
N GLY A 97 -0.13 8.20 -9.36
CA GLY A 97 0.67 7.64 -8.27
C GLY A 97 0.69 6.12 -8.32
N TYR A 98 1.64 5.54 -7.61
CA TYR A 98 1.81 4.10 -7.53
C TYR A 98 1.94 3.64 -6.08
N LEU A 99 1.33 2.49 -5.81
CA LEU A 99 1.42 1.78 -4.56
C LEU A 99 1.94 0.38 -4.86
N TYR A 100 2.87 -0.13 -4.08
CA TYR A 100 3.31 -1.50 -4.25
C TYR A 100 3.66 -2.17 -2.92
N LEU A 101 3.53 -3.48 -2.90
CA LEU A 101 4.00 -4.35 -1.84
C LEU A 101 5.01 -5.32 -2.42
N GLU A 102 6.20 -5.32 -1.87
CA GLU A 102 7.21 -6.33 -2.12
C GLU A 102 7.12 -7.42 -1.06
N LEU A 103 7.06 -8.64 -1.53
CA LEU A 103 7.11 -9.85 -0.72
C LEU A 103 8.48 -10.52 -0.93
N LYS A 104 9.00 -11.13 0.11
CA LYS A 104 10.22 -11.93 0.06
C LYS A 104 9.94 -13.34 0.53
N ARG A 105 10.52 -14.32 -0.13
CA ARG A 105 10.55 -15.70 0.36
C ARG A 105 11.53 -15.83 1.52
N GLN A 106 11.11 -16.46 2.62
CA GLN A 106 11.92 -16.52 3.85
C GLN A 106 13.24 -17.25 3.68
N ASN A 107 13.30 -18.26 2.82
CA ASN A 107 14.45 -19.14 2.64
C ASN A 107 15.30 -18.85 1.39
N SER A 108 15.02 -17.79 0.66
CA SER A 108 15.73 -17.44 -0.57
C SER A 108 15.72 -15.94 -0.83
N ASP A 109 16.56 -15.48 -1.73
CA ASP A 109 16.54 -14.10 -2.24
C ASP A 109 15.54 -13.92 -3.41
N THR A 110 14.39 -14.58 -3.30
CA THR A 110 13.32 -14.47 -4.27
C THR A 110 12.30 -13.43 -3.80
N TYR A 111 11.98 -12.49 -4.67
CA TYR A 111 11.07 -11.39 -4.42
C TYR A 111 9.90 -11.43 -5.38
N LEU A 112 8.75 -10.99 -4.92
CA LEU A 112 7.55 -10.77 -5.71
C LEU A 112 7.01 -9.38 -5.38
N THR A 113 6.80 -8.55 -6.39
CA THR A 113 6.17 -7.25 -6.23
C THR A 113 4.78 -7.28 -6.84
N ILE A 114 3.79 -6.85 -6.08
CA ILE A 114 2.45 -6.57 -6.55
C ILE A 114 2.19 -5.09 -6.39
N GLY A 115 1.58 -4.48 -7.38
CA GLY A 115 1.39 -3.04 -7.37
C GLY A 115 0.08 -2.59 -8.00
N MET A 116 -0.25 -1.34 -7.74
CA MET A 116 -1.41 -0.65 -8.28
C MET A 116 -1.00 0.76 -8.71
N GLY A 117 -1.25 1.09 -9.97
CA GLY A 117 -1.21 2.45 -10.46
C GLY A 117 -2.59 3.09 -10.35
N ILE A 118 -2.64 4.35 -9.97
CA ILE A 118 -3.86 5.13 -9.82
C ILE A 118 -3.65 6.47 -10.52
N ARG A 119 -4.55 6.83 -11.43
CA ARG A 119 -4.57 8.14 -12.05
C ARG A 119 -5.83 8.88 -11.67
N ALA A 120 -5.65 10.04 -11.04
CA ALA A 120 -6.70 10.97 -10.72
C ALA A 120 -6.72 12.12 -11.75
N ARG A 121 -7.91 12.45 -12.23
CA ARG A 121 -8.18 13.59 -13.12
C ARG A 121 -9.36 14.37 -12.56
N ARG A 122 -9.29 15.71 -12.59
CA ARG A 122 -10.37 16.54 -12.06
C ARG A 122 -11.69 16.27 -12.78
N GLY A 123 -12.76 16.09 -12.00
CA GLY A 123 -14.10 15.86 -12.52
C GLY A 123 -14.32 14.50 -13.19
N LYS A 124 -13.37 13.56 -13.06
CA LYS A 124 -13.45 12.21 -13.62
C LYS A 124 -13.27 11.17 -12.54
N ASN A 125 -13.76 9.95 -12.81
CA ASN A 125 -13.50 8.79 -11.97
C ASN A 125 -12.01 8.44 -11.99
N LEU A 126 -11.54 7.79 -10.92
CA LEU A 126 -10.19 7.26 -10.85
C LEU A 126 -9.99 6.15 -11.88
N ASP A 127 -8.88 6.22 -12.62
CA ASP A 127 -8.38 5.07 -13.36
C ASP A 127 -7.45 4.27 -12.45
N LYS A 128 -7.50 2.95 -12.52
CA LYS A 128 -6.59 2.08 -11.78
C LYS A 128 -6.18 0.88 -12.63
N TRP A 129 -4.99 0.39 -12.38
CA TRP A 129 -4.45 -0.85 -12.98
C TRP A 129 -3.53 -1.54 -12.00
N TYR A 130 -3.29 -2.81 -12.22
CA TYR A 130 -2.44 -3.66 -11.37
C TYR A 130 -1.24 -4.18 -12.17
N PHE A 131 -0.14 -4.44 -11.48
CA PHE A 131 1.08 -5.03 -12.03
C PHE A 131 1.78 -5.93 -11.01
#